data_aa73354375fe42678ee57b9733157a62
#
_entry.id   aa73354375fe42678ee57b9733157a62
#
_cell.length_a   1.000
_cell.length_b   1.000
_cell.length_c   1.000
_cell.angle_alpha   90.00
_cell.angle_beta   90.00
_cell.angle_gamma   90.00
#
_symmetry.space_group_name_H-M   'P 1'
#
loop_
_entity.id
_entity.type
_entity.pdbx_description
1 polymer ?
#
loop_
_entity_poly.entity_id
_entity_poly.type
_entity_poly.pdbx_seq_one_letter_code
_entity_poly.pdbx_strand_id
1 'polypeptide(L)'
;KIVTLTKEDLAGWLFNILRNKIMPLPYDVIVYPAHGAGSACGKNMSKETWDTLGNQKKVNYALRADMSKDEFIKEVTEGLLPPPQYFAKNAALNKTGYESIETVMKRGAIPLSPKAFEAAANEHDALMLDVRDKESFVKGFIPNSIFIGLDGSFAPWVGALVPDLMQPILIIAPEGREEETVKRLARVGYDNAIGYLEGGFEAWKAAGKEIDSIETID
;
A
#
# COMPACT_ATOMS: atom_id res chain seq x y z
N LYS A 1 7.27 6.80 -25.97
CA LYS A 1 7.42 5.32 -25.76
C LYS A 1 7.71 5.11 -24.29
N ILE A 2 6.80 4.50 -23.57
CA ILE A 2 7.07 4.01 -22.22
C ILE A 2 8.04 2.82 -22.42
N VAL A 3 9.29 3.02 -22.03
CA VAL A 3 10.26 1.92 -22.00
C VAL A 3 9.85 1.04 -20.83
N THR A 4 9.33 -0.13 -21.12
CA THR A 4 9.00 -1.14 -20.11
C THR A 4 10.33 -1.74 -19.63
N LEU A 5 10.86 -1.26 -18.50
CA LEU A 5 12.07 -1.80 -17.90
C LEU A 5 11.76 -3.16 -17.27
N THR A 6 12.58 -4.15 -17.54
CA THR A 6 12.50 -5.45 -16.90
C THR A 6 13.19 -5.44 -15.53
N LYS A 7 12.93 -6.44 -14.69
CA LYS A 7 13.65 -6.61 -13.42
C LYS A 7 15.15 -6.84 -13.66
N GLU A 8 15.51 -7.48 -14.76
CA GLU A 8 16.88 -7.74 -15.19
C GLU A 8 17.59 -6.44 -15.58
N ASP A 9 16.91 -5.53 -16.30
CA ASP A 9 17.44 -4.20 -16.63
C ASP A 9 17.76 -3.41 -15.38
N LEU A 10 16.82 -3.38 -14.43
CA LEU A 10 16.98 -2.67 -13.15
C LEU A 10 18.11 -3.29 -12.31
N ALA A 11 18.21 -4.61 -12.26
CA ALA A 11 19.31 -5.31 -11.59
C ALA A 11 20.66 -4.99 -12.24
N GLY A 12 20.72 -4.93 -13.57
CA GLY A 12 21.92 -4.55 -14.31
C GLY A 12 22.36 -3.11 -14.04
N TRP A 13 21.44 -2.18 -13.87
CA TRP A 13 21.73 -0.81 -13.46
C TRP A 13 22.21 -0.76 -12.01
N LEU A 14 21.58 -1.50 -11.12
CA LEU A 14 22.00 -1.59 -9.72
C LEU A 14 23.44 -2.11 -9.62
N PHE A 15 23.80 -3.18 -10.37
CA PHE A 15 25.16 -3.68 -10.43
C PHE A 15 26.17 -2.57 -10.78
N ASN A 16 25.88 -1.84 -11.87
CA ASN A 16 26.77 -0.77 -12.33
C ASN A 16 26.93 0.34 -11.28
N ILE A 17 25.84 0.73 -10.61
CA ILE A 17 25.88 1.75 -9.56
C ILE A 17 26.70 1.25 -8.35
N LEU A 18 26.44 0.03 -7.90
CA LEU A 18 27.16 -0.54 -6.77
C LEU A 18 28.66 -0.64 -7.07
N ARG A 19 29.08 -1.14 -8.23
CA ARG A 19 30.49 -1.32 -8.59
C ARG A 19 31.20 0.00 -8.83
N ASN A 20 30.58 0.95 -9.52
CA ASN A 20 31.25 2.17 -9.98
C ASN A 20 31.09 3.36 -9.05
N LYS A 21 30.06 3.38 -8.19
CA LYS A 21 29.79 4.55 -7.34
C LYS A 21 29.85 4.26 -5.85
N ILE A 22 29.40 3.07 -5.43
CA ILE A 22 29.33 2.73 -4.00
C ILE A 22 30.58 2.03 -3.52
N MET A 23 31.02 0.98 -4.20
CA MET A 23 32.20 0.21 -3.77
C MET A 23 33.51 0.99 -3.75
N PRO A 24 33.75 2.03 -4.59
CA PRO A 24 34.94 2.86 -4.50
C PRO A 24 34.99 3.80 -3.28
N LEU A 25 33.88 3.99 -2.56
CA LEU A 25 33.86 4.84 -1.37
C LEU A 25 34.72 4.25 -0.24
N PRO A 26 35.22 5.11 0.68
CA PRO A 26 36.00 4.67 1.85
C PRO A 26 35.28 3.63 2.71
N TYR A 27 36.04 2.75 3.35
CA TYR A 27 35.48 1.65 4.16
C TYR A 27 34.74 2.09 5.42
N ASP A 28 35.05 3.27 5.94
CA ASP A 28 34.48 3.88 7.13
C ASP A 28 33.18 4.65 6.84
N VAL A 29 32.75 4.74 5.58
CA VAL A 29 31.46 5.34 5.21
C VAL A 29 30.34 4.56 5.89
N ILE A 30 29.48 5.28 6.61
CA ILE A 30 28.31 4.70 7.29
C ILE A 30 27.17 4.58 6.30
N VAL A 31 26.57 3.41 6.24
CA VAL A 31 25.41 3.06 5.41
C VAL A 31 24.19 2.94 6.29
N TYR A 32 23.16 3.72 6.02
CA TYR A 32 21.84 3.61 6.64
C TYR A 32 20.86 2.98 5.63
N PRO A 33 20.26 1.83 5.95
CA PRO A 33 19.26 1.22 5.07
C PRO A 33 17.97 2.06 5.07
N ALA A 34 17.28 2.10 3.93
CA ALA A 34 16.00 2.79 3.81
C ALA A 34 14.86 2.13 4.59
N HIS A 35 14.98 0.83 4.87
CA HIS A 35 13.97 0.03 5.58
C HIS A 35 14.62 -0.81 6.66
N GLY A 36 13.88 -1.07 7.73
CA GLY A 36 14.31 -1.95 8.82
C GLY A 36 14.06 -3.43 8.53
N ALA A 37 14.52 -4.29 9.43
CA ALA A 37 14.28 -5.72 9.38
C ALA A 37 12.78 -6.04 9.30
N GLY A 38 12.43 -7.06 8.50
CA GLY A 38 11.04 -7.46 8.25
C GLY A 38 10.35 -6.73 7.10
N SER A 39 11.03 -5.77 6.43
CA SER A 39 10.51 -5.17 5.21
C SER A 39 10.44 -6.20 4.07
N ALA A 40 9.37 -6.13 3.27
CA ALA A 40 9.23 -6.94 2.06
C ALA A 40 10.18 -6.51 0.92
N CYS A 41 10.91 -5.40 1.08
CA CYS A 41 11.73 -4.80 0.03
C CYS A 41 13.16 -5.35 -0.04
N GLY A 42 13.56 -6.30 0.78
CA GLY A 42 14.92 -6.83 0.79
C GLY A 42 14.99 -8.30 1.15
N LYS A 43 15.96 -9.00 0.56
CA LYS A 43 16.32 -10.36 0.96
C LYS A 43 17.22 -10.30 2.18
N ASN A 44 16.99 -11.16 3.18
CA ASN A 44 17.89 -11.38 4.32
C ASN A 44 18.35 -10.09 5.04
N MET A 45 17.40 -9.20 5.33
CA MET A 45 17.70 -7.96 6.04
C MET A 45 18.11 -8.27 7.48
N SER A 46 19.27 -7.75 7.90
CA SER A 46 19.75 -7.83 9.26
C SER A 46 19.00 -6.87 10.20
N LYS A 47 19.24 -6.98 11.50
CA LYS A 47 18.56 -6.15 12.52
C LYS A 47 19.22 -4.79 12.72
N GLU A 48 20.42 -4.60 12.23
CA GLU A 48 21.18 -3.38 12.38
C GLU A 48 20.51 -2.24 11.62
N THR A 49 20.51 -1.07 12.24
CA THR A 49 19.95 0.15 11.65
C THR A 49 20.99 0.98 10.89
N TRP A 50 22.25 0.61 10.99
CA TRP A 50 23.38 1.17 10.24
C TRP A 50 24.57 0.21 10.27
N ASP A 51 25.49 0.36 9.33
CA ASP A 51 26.75 -0.38 9.29
C ASP A 51 27.81 0.39 8.48
N THR A 52 29.06 -0.03 8.56
CA THR A 52 30.12 0.53 7.71
C THR A 52 30.11 -0.13 6.33
N LEU A 53 30.47 0.61 5.29
CA LEU A 53 30.63 0.04 3.95
C LEU A 53 31.68 -1.07 3.93
N GLY A 54 32.74 -0.92 4.71
CA GLY A 54 33.77 -1.95 4.83
C GLY A 54 33.26 -3.29 5.36
N ASN A 55 32.35 -3.26 6.34
CA ASN A 55 31.69 -4.47 6.82
C ASN A 55 30.69 -4.99 5.80
N GLN A 56 29.88 -4.13 5.19
CA GLN A 56 28.93 -4.52 4.15
C GLN A 56 29.60 -5.21 2.96
N LYS A 57 30.79 -4.80 2.55
CA LYS A 57 31.58 -5.51 1.50
C LYS A 57 31.95 -6.94 1.88
N LYS A 58 31.98 -7.27 3.18
CA LYS A 58 32.32 -8.63 3.66
C LYS A 58 31.07 -9.51 3.80
N VAL A 59 29.95 -8.94 4.23
CA VAL A 59 28.75 -9.71 4.64
C VAL A 59 27.60 -9.62 3.64
N ASN A 60 27.53 -8.55 2.85
CA ASN A 60 26.42 -8.34 1.93
C ASN A 60 26.70 -9.03 0.58
N TYR A 61 25.90 -10.03 0.26
CA TYR A 61 26.04 -10.79 -0.99
C TYR A 61 26.06 -9.91 -2.25
N ALA A 62 25.29 -8.83 -2.29
CA ALA A 62 25.21 -7.91 -3.41
C ALA A 62 26.49 -7.08 -3.64
N LEU A 63 27.38 -7.00 -2.64
CA LEU A 63 28.65 -6.28 -2.69
C LEU A 63 29.87 -7.21 -2.87
N ARG A 64 29.68 -8.50 -3.10
CA ARG A 64 30.76 -9.44 -3.43
C ARG A 64 31.50 -8.99 -4.69
N ALA A 65 32.81 -8.78 -4.57
CA ALA A 65 33.63 -8.26 -5.67
C ALA A 65 33.87 -9.30 -6.78
N ASP A 66 33.79 -10.59 -6.47
CA ASP A 66 34.01 -11.73 -7.36
C ASP A 66 32.81 -12.10 -8.23
N MET A 67 31.64 -11.48 -8.00
CA MET A 67 30.41 -11.77 -8.74
C MET A 67 30.38 -11.03 -10.08
N SER A 68 30.19 -11.77 -11.17
CA SER A 68 29.92 -11.19 -12.49
C SER A 68 28.57 -10.48 -12.54
N LYS A 69 28.34 -9.66 -13.58
CA LYS A 69 27.07 -8.96 -13.75
C LYS A 69 25.90 -9.93 -13.95
N ASP A 70 26.10 -11.01 -14.71
CA ASP A 70 25.04 -11.96 -15.00
C ASP A 70 24.68 -12.80 -13.74
N GLU A 71 25.70 -13.21 -12.97
CA GLU A 71 25.46 -13.85 -11.67
C GLU A 71 24.74 -12.93 -10.70
N PHE A 72 25.11 -11.64 -10.64
CA PHE A 72 24.44 -10.66 -9.81
C PHE A 72 22.96 -10.49 -10.21
N ILE A 73 22.67 -10.35 -11.51
CA ILE A 73 21.30 -10.22 -12.00
C ILE A 73 20.50 -11.46 -11.60
N LYS A 74 21.02 -12.65 -11.81
CA LYS A 74 20.37 -13.90 -11.41
C LYS A 74 20.10 -13.92 -9.91
N GLU A 75 21.09 -13.65 -9.09
CA GLU A 75 21.01 -13.71 -7.63
C GLU A 75 19.98 -12.73 -7.05
N VAL A 76 19.97 -11.48 -7.51
CA VAL A 76 19.05 -10.45 -6.98
C VAL A 76 17.64 -10.57 -7.52
N THR A 77 17.44 -11.20 -8.68
CA THR A 77 16.10 -11.38 -9.29
C THR A 77 15.45 -12.72 -8.96
N GLU A 78 16.22 -13.68 -8.46
CA GLU A 78 15.72 -15.00 -8.07
C GLU A 78 14.73 -14.89 -6.89
N GLY A 79 13.58 -15.53 -7.03
CA GLY A 79 12.54 -15.56 -5.99
C GLY A 79 11.82 -14.23 -5.76
N LEU A 80 12.03 -13.21 -6.61
CA LEU A 80 11.24 -11.99 -6.53
C LEU A 80 9.79 -12.27 -6.91
N LEU A 81 8.88 -11.95 -6.00
CA LEU A 81 7.46 -11.97 -6.27
C LEU A 81 7.09 -10.83 -7.23
N PRO A 82 6.01 -10.97 -8.02
CA PRO A 82 5.47 -9.86 -8.79
C PRO A 82 5.22 -8.66 -7.88
N PRO A 83 5.56 -7.43 -8.30
CA PRO A 83 5.27 -6.25 -7.52
C PRO A 83 3.74 -6.08 -7.37
N PRO A 84 3.27 -5.50 -6.26
CA PRO A 84 1.86 -5.15 -6.10
C PRO A 84 1.37 -4.30 -7.29
N GLN A 85 0.13 -4.52 -7.74
CA GLN A 85 -0.43 -3.87 -8.93
C GLN A 85 -0.36 -2.33 -8.88
N TYR A 86 -0.50 -1.75 -7.70
CA TYR A 86 -0.46 -0.30 -7.51
C TYR A 86 0.94 0.34 -7.60
N PHE A 87 2.04 -0.45 -7.56
CA PHE A 87 3.41 0.11 -7.58
C PHE A 87 3.70 0.91 -8.85
N ALA A 88 3.35 0.38 -10.01
CA ALA A 88 3.58 1.07 -11.28
C ALA A 88 2.79 2.39 -11.36
N LYS A 89 1.55 2.39 -10.87
CA LYS A 89 0.69 3.56 -10.82
C LYS A 89 1.24 4.60 -9.84
N ASN A 90 1.67 4.20 -8.64
CA ASN A 90 2.29 5.10 -7.66
C ASN A 90 3.60 5.69 -8.17
N ALA A 91 4.44 4.90 -8.86
CA ALA A 91 5.64 5.41 -9.50
C ALA A 91 5.33 6.46 -10.58
N ALA A 92 4.24 6.29 -11.33
CA ALA A 92 3.76 7.28 -12.28
C ALA A 92 3.27 8.55 -11.57
N LEU A 93 2.44 8.44 -10.55
CA LEU A 93 1.95 9.58 -9.73
C LEU A 93 3.11 10.39 -9.13
N ASN A 94 4.15 9.73 -8.64
CA ASN A 94 5.34 10.41 -8.11
C ASN A 94 6.10 11.22 -9.17
N LYS A 95 5.94 10.90 -10.46
CA LYS A 95 6.56 11.65 -11.59
C LYS A 95 5.66 12.73 -12.15
N THR A 96 4.36 12.47 -12.23
CA THR A 96 3.39 13.37 -12.88
C THR A 96 2.72 14.33 -11.91
N GLY A 97 2.85 14.08 -10.61
CA GLY A 97 2.14 14.80 -9.57
C GLY A 97 0.80 14.14 -9.21
N TYR A 98 0.25 14.56 -8.09
CA TYR A 98 -1.00 14.10 -7.51
C TYR A 98 -1.72 15.28 -6.82
N GLU A 99 -3.01 15.13 -6.51
CA GLU A 99 -3.76 16.15 -5.78
C GLU A 99 -3.17 16.39 -4.39
N SER A 100 -3.36 17.60 -3.85
CA SER A 100 -2.94 17.88 -2.48
C SER A 100 -3.76 17.04 -1.50
N ILE A 101 -3.12 16.59 -0.44
CA ILE A 101 -3.81 15.83 0.63
C ILE A 101 -4.98 16.62 1.22
N GLU A 102 -4.90 17.94 1.26
CA GLU A 102 -5.98 18.81 1.75
C GLU A 102 -7.22 18.71 0.84
N THR A 103 -7.03 18.66 -0.47
CA THR A 103 -8.13 18.51 -1.43
C THR A 103 -8.77 17.12 -1.30
N VAL A 104 -7.96 16.07 -1.22
CA VAL A 104 -8.42 14.70 -1.01
C VAL A 104 -9.19 14.57 0.29
N MET A 105 -8.70 15.16 1.39
CA MET A 105 -9.38 15.16 2.68
C MET A 105 -10.72 15.89 2.64
N LYS A 106 -10.79 17.06 1.99
CA LYS A 106 -12.05 17.82 1.85
C LYS A 106 -13.12 17.02 1.12
N ARG A 107 -12.75 16.21 0.14
CA ARG A 107 -13.67 15.37 -0.61
C ARG A 107 -14.02 14.08 0.15
N GLY A 108 -13.02 13.40 0.71
CA GLY A 108 -13.19 12.09 1.31
C GLY A 108 -13.75 12.11 2.73
N ALA A 109 -13.52 13.17 3.50
CA ALA A 109 -13.97 13.29 4.89
C ALA A 109 -15.35 14.00 5.01
N ILE A 110 -16.25 13.75 4.07
CA ILE A 110 -17.61 14.26 4.11
C ILE A 110 -18.52 13.26 4.82
N PRO A 111 -19.19 13.63 5.94
CA PRO A 111 -20.15 12.77 6.59
C PRO A 111 -21.42 12.66 5.74
N LEU A 112 -21.91 11.46 5.52
CA LEU A 112 -23.11 11.15 4.78
C LEU A 112 -24.09 10.39 5.67
N SER A 113 -25.32 10.91 5.81
CA SER A 113 -26.37 10.15 6.47
C SER A 113 -26.59 8.80 5.75
N PRO A 114 -27.15 7.76 6.40
CA PRO A 114 -27.41 6.46 5.76
C PRO A 114 -28.14 6.55 4.42
N LYS A 115 -29.09 7.49 4.30
CA LYS A 115 -29.81 7.72 3.05
C LYS A 115 -28.92 8.35 1.97
N ALA A 116 -28.10 9.33 2.33
CA ALA A 116 -27.19 9.99 1.40
C ALA A 116 -26.04 9.05 0.97
N PHE A 117 -25.55 8.22 1.89
CA PHE A 117 -24.54 7.21 1.64
C PHE A 117 -25.00 6.17 0.62
N GLU A 118 -26.22 5.63 0.80
CA GLU A 118 -26.83 4.69 -0.14
C GLU A 118 -27.07 5.34 -1.52
N ALA A 119 -27.57 6.59 -1.54
CA ALA A 119 -27.77 7.31 -2.79
C ALA A 119 -26.44 7.51 -3.54
N ALA A 120 -25.38 7.92 -2.84
CA ALA A 120 -24.06 8.10 -3.41
C ALA A 120 -23.45 6.77 -3.91
N ALA A 121 -23.67 5.66 -3.19
CA ALA A 121 -23.23 4.34 -3.62
C ALA A 121 -23.84 3.97 -4.98
N ASN A 122 -25.14 4.20 -5.14
CA ASN A 122 -25.85 3.87 -6.38
C ASN A 122 -25.56 4.85 -7.53
N GLU A 123 -25.45 6.15 -7.23
CA GLU A 123 -25.25 7.19 -8.26
C GLU A 123 -23.85 7.12 -8.87
N HIS A 124 -22.85 6.82 -8.07
CA HIS A 124 -21.45 6.82 -8.50
C HIS A 124 -20.85 5.43 -8.73
N ASP A 125 -21.65 4.36 -8.62
CA ASP A 125 -21.16 2.98 -8.63
C ASP A 125 -19.97 2.82 -7.66
N ALA A 126 -20.14 3.40 -6.47
CA ALA A 126 -19.07 3.53 -5.51
C ALA A 126 -18.85 2.22 -4.74
N LEU A 127 -17.59 1.87 -4.56
CA LEU A 127 -17.19 0.78 -3.69
C LEU A 127 -17.45 1.17 -2.23
N MET A 128 -18.25 0.41 -1.51
CA MET A 128 -18.40 0.54 -0.07
C MET A 128 -17.29 -0.26 0.62
N LEU A 129 -16.38 0.46 1.27
CA LEU A 129 -15.22 -0.10 1.96
C LEU A 129 -15.44 -0.10 3.47
N ASP A 130 -15.60 -1.29 4.05
CA ASP A 130 -15.70 -1.46 5.50
C ASP A 130 -14.31 -1.70 6.10
N VAL A 131 -13.88 -0.77 6.94
CA VAL A 131 -12.55 -0.79 7.55
C VAL A 131 -12.57 -1.08 9.06
N ARG A 132 -13.71 -1.52 9.57
CA ARG A 132 -13.86 -1.92 10.98
C ARG A 132 -12.97 -3.15 11.29
N ASP A 133 -13.03 -3.62 12.50
CA ASP A 133 -12.41 -4.89 12.88
C ASP A 133 -13.21 -6.09 12.34
N LYS A 134 -12.54 -7.24 12.23
CA LYS A 134 -13.11 -8.46 11.67
C LYS A 134 -14.33 -8.95 12.47
N GLU A 135 -14.26 -8.89 13.79
CA GLU A 135 -15.30 -9.37 14.68
C GLU A 135 -16.60 -8.55 14.53
N SER A 136 -16.46 -7.23 14.34
CA SER A 136 -17.58 -6.34 14.06
C SER A 136 -18.18 -6.59 12.67
N PHE A 137 -17.34 -6.78 11.66
CA PHE A 137 -17.79 -7.03 10.29
C PHE A 137 -18.58 -8.34 10.19
N VAL A 138 -18.08 -9.44 10.77
CA VAL A 138 -18.73 -10.76 10.74
C VAL A 138 -20.12 -10.74 11.39
N LYS A 139 -20.30 -9.96 12.46
CA LYS A 139 -21.59 -9.81 13.14
C LYS A 139 -22.63 -9.03 12.34
N GLY A 140 -22.18 -8.18 11.43
CA GLY A 140 -23.07 -7.44 10.54
C GLY A 140 -22.32 -6.47 9.65
N PHE A 141 -22.71 -6.43 8.38
CA PHE A 141 -22.13 -5.55 7.38
C PHE A 141 -23.19 -5.06 6.36
N ILE A 142 -22.87 -4.04 5.60
CA ILE A 142 -23.70 -3.54 4.52
C ILE A 142 -23.52 -4.48 3.31
N PRO A 143 -24.59 -5.05 2.74
CA PRO A 143 -24.49 -5.92 1.57
C PRO A 143 -23.68 -5.26 0.43
N ASN A 144 -22.89 -6.05 -0.29
CA ASN A 144 -21.97 -5.60 -1.34
C ASN A 144 -20.79 -4.72 -0.86
N SER A 145 -20.59 -4.54 0.45
CA SER A 145 -19.36 -3.92 0.94
C SER A 145 -18.17 -4.88 0.89
N ILE A 146 -16.98 -4.33 0.68
CA ILE A 146 -15.71 -5.07 0.78
C ILE A 146 -15.09 -4.78 2.14
N PHE A 147 -14.68 -5.83 2.85
CA PHE A 147 -13.98 -5.72 4.12
C PHE A 147 -12.46 -5.65 3.92
N ILE A 148 -11.86 -4.58 4.40
CA ILE A 148 -10.40 -4.46 4.55
C ILE A 148 -10.13 -3.73 5.86
N GLY A 149 -9.87 -4.47 6.94
CA GLY A 149 -9.61 -3.88 8.26
C GLY A 149 -8.49 -2.85 8.24
N LEU A 150 -8.72 -1.72 8.90
CA LEU A 150 -7.75 -0.61 8.91
C LEU A 150 -6.44 -0.99 9.60
N ASP A 151 -6.50 -1.85 10.61
CA ASP A 151 -5.32 -2.35 11.30
C ASP A 151 -4.69 -3.54 10.54
N GLY A 152 -3.35 -3.58 10.52
CA GLY A 152 -2.61 -4.60 9.78
C GLY A 152 -2.19 -4.17 8.37
N SER A 153 -2.32 -5.08 7.40
CA SER A 153 -1.83 -4.90 6.01
C SER A 153 -2.84 -4.17 5.10
N PHE A 154 -3.43 -3.07 5.58
CA PHE A 154 -4.46 -2.32 4.86
C PHE A 154 -4.07 -1.94 3.44
N ALA A 155 -2.93 -1.25 3.27
CA ALA A 155 -2.49 -0.75 1.97
C ALA A 155 -2.24 -1.86 0.93
N PRO A 156 -1.53 -2.97 1.25
CA PRO A 156 -1.41 -4.11 0.36
C PRO A 156 -2.76 -4.70 -0.07
N TRP A 157 -3.72 -4.86 0.86
CA TRP A 157 -5.03 -5.41 0.55
C TRP A 157 -5.87 -4.49 -0.32
N VAL A 158 -5.87 -3.17 -0.04
CA VAL A 158 -6.54 -2.19 -0.92
C VAL A 158 -5.97 -2.29 -2.33
N GLY A 159 -4.63 -2.30 -2.47
CA GLY A 159 -3.97 -2.41 -3.76
C GLY A 159 -4.20 -3.73 -4.51
N ALA A 160 -4.53 -4.81 -3.80
CA ALA A 160 -4.83 -6.11 -4.40
C ALA A 160 -6.29 -6.24 -4.82
N LEU A 161 -7.22 -5.70 -4.04
CA LEU A 161 -8.67 -5.89 -4.22
C LEU A 161 -9.34 -4.74 -5.00
N VAL A 162 -8.74 -3.55 -5.02
CA VAL A 162 -9.28 -2.40 -5.76
C VAL A 162 -8.36 -2.08 -6.93
N PRO A 163 -8.63 -2.58 -8.13
CA PRO A 163 -7.70 -2.46 -9.27
C PRO A 163 -7.65 -1.06 -9.87
N ASP A 164 -8.69 -0.24 -9.71
CA ASP A 164 -8.75 1.11 -10.25
C ASP A 164 -8.51 2.16 -9.15
N LEU A 165 -7.46 2.97 -9.31
CA LEU A 165 -7.16 4.09 -8.40
C LEU A 165 -8.24 5.19 -8.44
N MET A 166 -9.02 5.27 -9.52
CA MET A 166 -10.08 6.27 -9.68
C MET A 166 -11.43 5.77 -9.20
N GLN A 167 -11.53 4.53 -8.71
CA GLN A 167 -12.76 3.98 -8.14
C GLN A 167 -13.32 4.90 -7.06
N PRO A 168 -14.56 5.40 -7.16
CA PRO A 168 -15.19 6.09 -6.06
C PRO A 168 -15.33 5.18 -4.85
N ILE A 169 -14.89 5.65 -3.68
CA ILE A 169 -14.89 4.86 -2.44
C ILE A 169 -15.72 5.58 -1.38
N LEU A 170 -16.68 4.87 -0.81
CA LEU A 170 -17.45 5.24 0.36
C LEU A 170 -16.99 4.42 1.57
N ILE A 171 -16.76 5.08 2.69
CA ILE A 171 -16.07 4.51 3.84
C ILE A 171 -17.06 4.18 4.96
N ILE A 172 -16.95 2.96 5.51
CA ILE A 172 -17.60 2.54 6.75
C ILE A 172 -16.47 2.30 7.76
N ALA A 173 -16.26 3.25 8.68
CA ALA A 173 -15.17 3.22 9.64
C ALA A 173 -15.66 3.14 11.08
N PRO A 174 -14.81 2.73 12.02
CA PRO A 174 -15.03 3.00 13.44
C PRO A 174 -15.08 4.50 13.69
N GLU A 175 -15.88 4.93 14.64
CA GLU A 175 -16.00 6.34 15.03
C GLU A 175 -14.62 6.97 15.33
N GLY A 176 -14.36 8.12 14.72
CA GLY A 176 -13.11 8.87 14.86
C GLY A 176 -11.95 8.38 13.99
N ARG A 177 -12.14 7.34 13.16
CA ARG A 177 -11.09 6.83 12.27
C ARG A 177 -11.36 7.09 10.78
N GLU A 178 -12.36 7.87 10.46
CA GLU A 178 -12.76 8.19 9.09
C GLU A 178 -11.66 8.95 8.34
N GLU A 179 -11.15 10.03 8.95
CA GLU A 179 -10.04 10.80 8.35
C GLU A 179 -8.75 9.98 8.23
N GLU A 180 -8.44 9.13 9.21
CA GLU A 180 -7.31 8.21 9.11
C GLU A 180 -7.45 7.31 7.88
N THR A 181 -8.65 6.79 7.64
CA THR A 181 -8.94 5.92 6.50
C THR A 181 -8.69 6.64 5.18
N VAL A 182 -9.21 7.86 5.01
CA VAL A 182 -8.97 8.69 3.81
C VAL A 182 -7.47 8.92 3.60
N LYS A 183 -6.73 9.28 4.66
CA LYS A 183 -5.28 9.49 4.60
C LYS A 183 -4.53 8.22 4.20
N ARG A 184 -4.95 7.06 4.70
CA ARG A 184 -4.30 5.77 4.37
C ARG A 184 -4.59 5.31 2.95
N LEU A 185 -5.79 5.58 2.42
CA LEU A 185 -6.12 5.39 1.01
C LEU A 185 -5.26 6.29 0.13
N ALA A 186 -5.16 7.58 0.44
CA ALA A 186 -4.36 8.54 -0.31
C ALA A 186 -2.86 8.18 -0.36
N ARG A 187 -2.30 7.62 0.72
CA ARG A 187 -0.90 7.16 0.76
C ARG A 187 -0.55 6.09 -0.29
N VAL A 188 -1.54 5.39 -0.80
CA VAL A 188 -1.37 4.38 -1.85
C VAL A 188 -2.07 4.76 -3.15
N GLY A 189 -2.43 6.05 -3.30
CA GLY A 189 -2.92 6.65 -4.54
C GLY A 189 -4.42 6.49 -4.80
N TYR A 190 -5.21 6.09 -3.79
CA TYR A 190 -6.67 6.04 -3.88
C TYR A 190 -7.25 7.36 -3.37
N ASP A 191 -7.21 8.39 -4.21
CA ASP A 191 -7.59 9.75 -3.85
C ASP A 191 -9.09 10.03 -4.03
N ASN A 192 -9.87 9.07 -4.56
CA ASN A 192 -11.26 9.25 -4.86
C ASN A 192 -12.22 8.69 -3.79
N ALA A 193 -11.86 8.87 -2.51
CA ALA A 193 -12.84 8.73 -1.44
C ALA A 193 -13.83 9.88 -1.55
N ILE A 194 -15.15 9.59 -1.54
CA ILE A 194 -16.23 10.56 -1.78
C ILE A 194 -17.09 10.81 -0.55
N GLY A 195 -16.77 10.20 0.57
CA GLY A 195 -17.44 10.40 1.86
C GLY A 195 -17.39 9.17 2.75
N TYR A 196 -17.93 9.33 3.95
CA TYR A 196 -18.04 8.25 4.92
C TYR A 196 -19.43 8.20 5.55
N LEU A 197 -19.82 7.04 6.05
CA LEU A 197 -21.08 6.81 6.73
C LEU A 197 -21.06 7.48 8.11
N GLU A 198 -21.83 8.56 8.26
CA GLU A 198 -22.01 9.27 9.53
C GLU A 198 -22.66 8.37 10.59
N GLY A 199 -22.04 8.27 11.76
CA GLY A 199 -22.47 7.36 12.82
C GLY A 199 -22.18 5.87 12.54
N GLY A 200 -21.43 5.58 11.47
CA GLY A 200 -20.95 4.25 11.12
C GLY A 200 -22.04 3.22 10.88
N PHE A 201 -21.70 1.96 11.02
CA PHE A 201 -22.62 0.84 10.77
C PHE A 201 -23.85 0.85 11.68
N GLU A 202 -23.74 1.32 12.92
CA GLU A 202 -24.89 1.39 13.83
C GLU A 202 -25.93 2.39 13.38
N ALA A 203 -25.54 3.51 12.77
CA ALA A 203 -26.48 4.46 12.17
C ALA A 203 -27.22 3.86 10.97
N TRP A 204 -26.52 3.05 10.14
CA TRP A 204 -27.13 2.31 9.03
C TRP A 204 -28.22 1.35 9.52
N LYS A 205 -27.87 0.57 10.53
CA LYS A 205 -28.79 -0.38 11.17
C LYS A 205 -29.99 0.31 11.81
N ALA A 206 -29.75 1.42 12.54
CA ALA A 206 -30.81 2.21 13.16
C ALA A 206 -31.76 2.84 12.14
N ALA A 207 -31.27 3.13 10.93
CA ALA A 207 -32.10 3.60 9.81
C ALA A 207 -32.93 2.51 9.14
N GLY A 208 -32.91 1.28 9.64
CA GLY A 208 -33.67 0.13 9.11
C GLY A 208 -33.20 -0.34 7.74
N LYS A 209 -31.94 -0.07 7.40
CA LYS A 209 -31.35 -0.48 6.13
C LYS A 209 -30.98 -1.96 6.16
N GLU A 210 -30.85 -2.55 4.97
CA GLU A 210 -30.45 -3.96 4.81
C GLU A 210 -29.06 -4.21 5.37
N ILE A 211 -28.92 -5.31 6.08
CA ILE A 211 -27.65 -5.79 6.65
C ILE A 211 -27.53 -7.27 6.39
N ASP A 212 -26.30 -7.76 6.32
CA ASP A 212 -25.96 -9.18 6.24
C ASP A 212 -24.97 -9.54 7.33
N SER A 213 -24.72 -10.84 7.54
CA SER A 213 -23.79 -11.36 8.53
C SER A 213 -23.15 -12.65 8.04
N ILE A 214 -22.00 -13.01 8.62
CA ILE A 214 -21.27 -14.24 8.29
C ILE A 214 -21.39 -15.20 9.48
N GLU A 215 -21.94 -16.39 9.24
CA GLU A 215 -21.86 -17.47 10.22
C GLU A 215 -20.46 -18.10 10.20
N THR A 216 -19.81 -18.09 11.36
CA THR A 216 -18.53 -18.81 11.55
C THR A 216 -18.82 -20.27 11.82
N ILE A 217 -18.25 -21.16 11.04
CA ILE A 217 -18.28 -22.62 11.30
C ILE A 217 -17.01 -22.93 12.11
N ASP A 218 -17.20 -23.53 13.31
CA ASP A 218 -16.11 -24.01 14.16
C ASP A 218 -15.49 -25.31 13.61
#